data_c80074371ce3baf4d9c7c68933adfd44
#
_entry.id   c80074371ce3baf4d9c7c68933adfd44
#
_cell.length_a   1.000
_cell.length_b   1.000
_cell.length_c   1.000
_cell.angle_alpha   90.00
_cell.angle_beta   90.00
_cell.angle_gamma   90.00
#
_symmetry.space_group_name_H-M   'P 1'
#
loop_
_entity.id
_entity.type
_entity.pdbx_description
1 polymer ?
#
loop_
_entity_poly.entity_id
_entity_poly.type
_entity_poly.pdbx_seq_one_letter_code
_entity_poly.pdbx_strand_id
1 'polypeptide(L)'
;MVFLLLVLGMVLLMKGADLFVDGSASVARKLKVPSVIIGLTIVALGTSLPEASVSITAGLMGSNEIAISNIVGSNIFNTLVVVGTSAVITPFLMDKDILNRDLKINILVSILLSIFVLNGMLNRFEGMIFLVGLVLFILNLIRSAKKNRVEDEEVETLSGIKCLIYIVIGVACIIWGGDITVDSAKQIAAMLGMSDTLIGLTVVSIGTSLPELVTSVVAARKGESGLSLGNAIGSNIMNILFILGASSTIHPIAATSQNIFDTFVLIGVSLLIYGIAKKGDTMTRKKGIFMILVYVIYMIYIVVR
;
A
#
# COMPACT_ATOMS: atom_id res chain seq x y z
N MET A 1 -18.30 16.45 -18.91
CA MET A 1 -18.47 16.36 -17.45
C MET A 1 -17.46 15.36 -16.84
N VAL A 2 -17.32 14.15 -17.35
CA VAL A 2 -16.43 13.11 -16.81
C VAL A 2 -14.94 13.53 -16.76
N PHE A 3 -14.42 14.18 -17.81
CA PHE A 3 -13.03 14.69 -17.81
C PHE A 3 -12.78 15.76 -16.75
N LEU A 4 -13.78 16.62 -16.46
CA LEU A 4 -13.70 17.62 -15.39
C LEU A 4 -13.67 16.93 -14.00
N LEU A 5 -14.48 15.89 -13.82
CA LEU A 5 -14.48 15.10 -12.59
C LEU A 5 -13.14 14.37 -12.42
N LEU A 6 -12.57 13.80 -13.48
CA LEU A 6 -11.24 13.19 -13.45
C LEU A 6 -10.18 14.19 -12.96
N VAL A 7 -10.16 15.39 -13.54
CA VAL A 7 -9.20 16.44 -13.14
C VAL A 7 -9.44 16.86 -11.68
N LEU A 8 -10.69 17.03 -11.27
CA LEU A 8 -11.05 17.37 -9.88
C LEU A 8 -10.57 16.27 -8.91
N GLY A 9 -10.85 15.00 -9.23
CA GLY A 9 -10.41 13.86 -8.44
C GLY A 9 -8.90 13.83 -8.28
N MET A 10 -8.15 14.00 -9.37
CA MET A 10 -6.69 14.06 -9.33
C MET A 10 -6.15 15.24 -8.50
N VAL A 11 -6.78 16.41 -8.59
CA VAL A 11 -6.39 17.58 -7.78
C VAL A 11 -6.65 17.34 -6.30
N LEU A 12 -7.81 16.78 -5.95
CA LEU A 12 -8.15 16.42 -4.56
C LEU A 12 -7.15 15.39 -4.02
N LEU A 13 -6.83 14.35 -4.81
CA LEU A 13 -5.91 13.29 -4.45
C LEU A 13 -4.49 13.84 -4.20
N MET A 14 -3.98 14.70 -5.09
CA MET A 14 -2.66 15.33 -4.93
C MET A 14 -2.61 16.28 -3.73
N LYS A 15 -3.63 17.15 -3.58
CA LYS A 15 -3.68 18.12 -2.45
C LYS A 15 -3.92 17.41 -1.12
N GLY A 16 -4.75 16.36 -1.12
CA GLY A 16 -4.93 15.48 0.03
C GLY A 16 -3.61 14.83 0.46
N ALA A 17 -2.85 14.29 -0.49
CA ALA A 17 -1.55 13.70 -0.23
C ALA A 17 -0.53 14.73 0.31
N ASP A 18 -0.53 15.97 -0.24
CA ASP A 18 0.31 17.06 0.29
C ASP A 18 0.05 17.32 1.77
N LEU A 19 -1.23 17.49 2.15
CA LEU A 19 -1.62 17.72 3.55
C LEU A 19 -1.30 16.51 4.43
N PHE A 20 -1.60 15.31 3.94
CA PHE A 20 -1.38 14.08 4.70
C PHE A 20 0.10 13.81 4.99
N VAL A 21 0.97 14.03 4.01
CA VAL A 21 2.42 13.89 4.17
C VAL A 21 2.96 14.95 5.15
N ASP A 22 2.54 16.23 5.02
CA ASP A 22 3.00 17.29 5.92
C ASP A 22 2.55 17.05 7.38
N GLY A 23 1.30 16.64 7.57
CA GLY A 23 0.77 16.27 8.87
C GLY A 23 1.53 15.09 9.48
N SER A 24 1.73 14.03 8.70
CA SER A 24 2.41 12.79 9.12
C SER A 24 3.90 13.03 9.43
N ALA A 25 4.61 13.76 8.58
CA ALA A 25 6.01 14.15 8.82
C ALA A 25 6.15 14.99 10.09
N SER A 26 5.21 15.93 10.32
CA SER A 26 5.20 16.74 11.55
C SER A 26 4.92 15.89 12.80
N VAL A 27 4.06 14.85 12.71
CA VAL A 27 3.85 13.89 13.80
C VAL A 27 5.12 13.11 14.09
N ALA A 28 5.82 12.62 13.06
CA ALA A 28 7.08 11.89 13.23
C ALA A 28 8.11 12.74 13.99
N ARG A 29 8.30 13.99 13.58
CA ARG A 29 9.21 14.95 14.22
C ARG A 29 8.80 15.24 15.68
N LYS A 30 7.51 15.50 15.95
CA LYS A 30 7.01 15.75 17.31
C LYS A 30 7.19 14.58 18.26
N LEU A 31 6.99 13.36 17.76
CA LEU A 31 7.18 12.13 18.54
C LEU A 31 8.66 11.72 18.61
N LYS A 32 9.56 12.43 17.89
CA LYS A 32 11.00 12.13 17.78
C LYS A 32 11.22 10.69 17.33
N VAL A 33 10.44 10.24 16.37
CA VAL A 33 10.54 8.89 15.80
C VAL A 33 10.93 8.98 14.32
N PRO A 34 11.63 7.97 13.78
CA PRO A 34 11.91 7.91 12.35
C PRO A 34 10.61 8.01 11.53
N SER A 35 10.62 8.80 10.44
CA SER A 35 9.45 9.02 9.58
C SER A 35 8.92 7.71 8.98
N VAL A 36 9.79 6.73 8.79
CA VAL A 36 9.41 5.38 8.34
C VAL A 36 8.38 4.70 9.25
N ILE A 37 8.44 4.92 10.57
CA ILE A 37 7.48 4.30 11.50
C ILE A 37 6.08 4.90 11.31
N ILE A 38 5.99 6.21 11.09
CA ILE A 38 4.73 6.86 10.77
C ILE A 38 4.23 6.41 9.38
N GLY A 39 5.14 6.21 8.42
CA GLY A 39 4.84 5.61 7.12
C GLY A 39 4.23 4.21 7.25
N LEU A 40 4.87 3.33 8.03
CA LEU A 40 4.43 1.95 8.28
C LEU A 40 3.11 1.84 9.08
N THR A 41 2.65 2.93 9.69
CA THR A 41 1.47 2.93 10.57
C THR A 41 0.38 3.88 10.08
N ILE A 42 0.46 5.16 10.44
CA ILE A 42 -0.58 6.15 10.15
C ILE A 42 -0.80 6.31 8.65
N VAL A 43 0.30 6.41 7.87
CA VAL A 43 0.20 6.65 6.42
C VAL A 43 -0.32 5.38 5.73
N ALA A 44 0.25 4.23 6.01
CA ALA A 44 -0.18 2.96 5.45
C ALA A 44 -1.66 2.66 5.78
N LEU A 45 -2.08 2.84 7.04
CA LEU A 45 -3.47 2.63 7.42
C LEU A 45 -4.42 3.60 6.69
N GLY A 46 -4.04 4.89 6.60
CA GLY A 46 -4.88 5.91 5.97
C GLY A 46 -5.09 5.68 4.48
N THR A 47 -4.04 5.28 3.76
CA THR A 47 -4.12 5.01 2.32
C THR A 47 -4.80 3.68 2.01
N SER A 48 -4.68 2.66 2.87
CA SER A 48 -5.31 1.34 2.68
C SER A 48 -6.77 1.27 3.16
N LEU A 49 -7.41 2.39 3.53
CA LEU A 49 -8.84 2.42 3.88
C LEU A 49 -9.75 1.99 2.71
N PRO A 50 -9.50 2.38 1.45
CA PRO A 50 -10.27 1.88 0.32
C PRO A 50 -10.19 0.35 0.17
N GLU A 51 -8.99 -0.23 0.26
CA GLU A 51 -8.79 -1.68 0.23
C GLU A 51 -9.55 -2.37 1.36
N ALA A 52 -9.50 -1.80 2.57
CA ALA A 52 -10.24 -2.31 3.72
C ALA A 52 -11.75 -2.29 3.46
N SER A 53 -12.27 -1.18 2.93
CA SER A 53 -13.69 -1.02 2.59
C SER A 53 -14.14 -2.07 1.58
N VAL A 54 -13.40 -2.22 0.47
CA VAL A 54 -13.72 -3.20 -0.58
C VAL A 54 -13.67 -4.63 -0.02
N SER A 55 -12.59 -5.00 0.66
CA SER A 55 -12.37 -6.38 1.10
C SER A 55 -13.31 -6.79 2.24
N ILE A 56 -13.57 -5.90 3.21
CA ILE A 56 -14.50 -6.18 4.33
C ILE A 56 -15.94 -6.24 3.80
N THR A 57 -16.33 -5.32 2.92
CA THR A 57 -17.68 -5.33 2.32
C THR A 57 -17.91 -6.59 1.47
N ALA A 58 -16.92 -6.98 0.66
CA ALA A 58 -16.97 -8.23 -0.11
C ALA A 58 -17.14 -9.44 0.83
N GLY A 59 -16.41 -9.45 1.95
CA GLY A 59 -16.55 -10.46 3.00
C GLY A 59 -17.96 -10.54 3.58
N LEU A 60 -18.57 -9.40 3.90
CA LEU A 60 -19.93 -9.33 4.44
C LEU A 60 -21.00 -9.74 3.43
N MET A 61 -20.76 -9.49 2.13
CA MET A 61 -21.68 -9.83 1.04
C MET A 61 -21.54 -11.27 0.53
N GLY A 62 -20.58 -12.05 1.04
CA GLY A 62 -20.30 -13.40 0.58
C GLY A 62 -19.55 -13.50 -0.75
N SER A 63 -19.09 -12.36 -1.32
CA SER A 63 -18.29 -12.29 -2.55
C SER A 63 -16.79 -12.31 -2.23
N ASN A 64 -16.39 -13.28 -1.42
CA ASN A 64 -15.11 -13.28 -0.68
C ASN A 64 -13.87 -13.42 -1.55
N GLU A 65 -13.97 -13.99 -2.75
CA GLU A 65 -12.82 -14.16 -3.68
C GLU A 65 -12.19 -12.81 -4.08
N ILE A 66 -12.97 -11.73 -4.08
CA ILE A 66 -12.53 -10.38 -4.40
C ILE A 66 -11.51 -9.88 -3.36
N ALA A 67 -11.66 -10.26 -2.09
CA ALA A 67 -10.80 -9.75 -1.02
C ALA A 67 -9.34 -10.20 -1.21
N ILE A 68 -9.09 -11.49 -1.52
CA ILE A 68 -7.71 -11.98 -1.75
C ILE A 68 -7.13 -11.34 -3.00
N SER A 69 -7.89 -11.29 -4.11
CA SER A 69 -7.42 -10.69 -5.37
C SER A 69 -7.05 -9.21 -5.18
N ASN A 70 -7.91 -8.45 -4.48
CA ASN A 70 -7.67 -7.04 -4.19
C ASN A 70 -6.37 -6.86 -3.39
N ILE A 71 -6.22 -7.58 -2.27
CA ILE A 71 -5.05 -7.43 -1.39
C ILE A 71 -3.76 -7.89 -2.05
N VAL A 72 -3.76 -9.04 -2.73
CA VAL A 72 -2.56 -9.54 -3.40
C VAL A 72 -2.16 -8.62 -4.56
N GLY A 73 -3.14 -8.17 -5.35
CA GLY A 73 -2.92 -7.22 -6.45
C GLY A 73 -2.35 -5.89 -5.96
N SER A 74 -2.95 -5.29 -4.91
CA SER A 74 -2.46 -4.05 -4.29
C SER A 74 -1.03 -4.22 -3.74
N ASN A 75 -0.72 -5.35 -3.11
CA ASN A 75 0.62 -5.59 -2.57
C ASN A 75 1.69 -5.73 -3.67
N ILE A 76 1.36 -6.39 -4.80
CA ILE A 76 2.24 -6.46 -5.97
C ILE A 76 2.42 -5.07 -6.58
N PHE A 77 1.34 -4.29 -6.72
CA PHE A 77 1.37 -2.91 -7.20
C PHE A 77 2.22 -2.01 -6.30
N ASN A 78 1.98 -2.04 -4.99
CA ASN A 78 2.73 -1.25 -4.02
C ASN A 78 4.23 -1.56 -4.09
N THR A 79 4.59 -2.84 -4.16
CA THR A 79 5.99 -3.25 -4.21
C THR A 79 6.66 -2.83 -5.51
N LEU A 80 6.02 -3.04 -6.66
CA LEU A 80 6.64 -2.83 -7.97
C LEU A 80 6.44 -1.41 -8.51
N VAL A 81 5.23 -0.85 -8.37
CA VAL A 81 4.88 0.44 -8.98
C VAL A 81 5.08 1.58 -8.01
N VAL A 82 4.58 1.48 -6.77
CA VAL A 82 4.70 2.58 -5.81
C VAL A 82 6.16 2.81 -5.43
N VAL A 83 6.88 1.77 -5.01
CA VAL A 83 8.32 1.88 -4.69
C VAL A 83 9.13 2.19 -5.95
N GLY A 84 8.80 1.56 -7.08
CA GLY A 84 9.46 1.79 -8.36
C GLY A 84 9.35 3.25 -8.82
N THR A 85 8.13 3.81 -8.80
CA THR A 85 7.88 5.21 -9.21
C THR A 85 8.55 6.20 -8.27
N SER A 86 8.50 5.94 -6.95
CA SER A 86 9.21 6.76 -5.96
C SER A 86 10.71 6.81 -6.25
N ALA A 87 11.33 5.67 -6.58
CA ALA A 87 12.75 5.58 -6.93
C ALA A 87 13.08 6.26 -8.28
N VAL A 88 12.17 6.25 -9.24
CA VAL A 88 12.33 6.95 -10.53
C VAL A 88 12.31 8.46 -10.34
N ILE A 89 11.40 8.95 -9.52
CA ILE A 89 11.23 10.39 -9.24
C ILE A 89 12.40 10.89 -8.39
N THR A 90 12.62 10.28 -7.26
CA THR A 90 13.68 10.64 -6.30
C THR A 90 14.42 9.38 -5.88
N PRO A 91 15.62 9.11 -6.41
CA PRO A 91 16.47 8.04 -5.90
C PRO A 91 16.75 8.24 -4.41
N PHE A 92 16.69 7.16 -3.63
CA PHE A 92 16.84 7.22 -2.17
C PHE A 92 17.68 6.05 -1.63
N LEU A 93 18.25 6.26 -0.45
CA LEU A 93 18.88 5.18 0.31
C LEU A 93 17.79 4.32 0.98
N MET A 94 17.94 3.01 0.87
CA MET A 94 17.07 2.08 1.59
C MET A 94 17.39 2.15 3.09
N ASP A 95 16.36 2.46 3.87
CA ASP A 95 16.48 2.44 5.32
C ASP A 95 16.84 1.03 5.82
N LYS A 96 17.81 0.95 6.75
CA LYS A 96 18.31 -0.35 7.27
C LYS A 96 17.24 -1.10 8.07
N ASP A 97 16.36 -0.39 8.76
CA ASP A 97 15.25 -1.01 9.50
C ASP A 97 14.22 -1.58 8.53
N ILE A 98 13.90 -0.87 7.45
CA ILE A 98 13.03 -1.40 6.38
C ILE A 98 13.66 -2.66 5.78
N LEU A 99 14.94 -2.61 5.41
CA LEU A 99 15.62 -3.74 4.78
C LEU A 99 15.69 -4.97 5.71
N ASN A 100 16.09 -4.77 6.96
CA ASN A 100 16.41 -5.88 7.85
C ASN A 100 15.24 -6.36 8.70
N ARG A 101 14.21 -5.56 8.87
CA ARG A 101 13.01 -5.85 9.66
C ARG A 101 11.77 -5.95 8.77
N ASP A 102 11.36 -4.85 8.15
CA ASP A 102 10.02 -4.73 7.57
C ASP A 102 9.86 -5.52 6.26
N LEU A 103 10.87 -5.53 5.38
CA LEU A 103 10.85 -6.38 4.18
C LEU A 103 10.87 -7.87 4.53
N LYS A 104 11.58 -8.27 5.60
CA LYS A 104 11.56 -9.66 6.06
C LYS A 104 10.20 -10.05 6.63
N ILE A 105 9.56 -9.14 7.39
CA ILE A 105 8.19 -9.36 7.88
C ILE A 105 7.22 -9.44 6.69
N ASN A 106 7.34 -8.55 5.70
CA ASN A 106 6.52 -8.58 4.49
C ASN A 106 6.66 -9.92 3.73
N ILE A 107 7.88 -10.43 3.57
CA ILE A 107 8.11 -11.75 2.98
C ILE A 107 7.47 -12.86 3.83
N LEU A 108 7.67 -12.83 5.16
CA LEU A 108 7.12 -13.83 6.06
C LEU A 108 5.60 -13.88 6.01
N VAL A 109 4.92 -12.72 6.07
CA VAL A 109 3.45 -12.68 6.02
C VAL A 109 2.91 -13.07 4.65
N SER A 110 3.64 -12.78 3.55
CA SER A 110 3.30 -13.25 2.19
C SER A 110 3.42 -14.78 2.08
N ILE A 111 4.45 -15.38 2.68
CA ILE A 111 4.63 -16.84 2.74
C ILE A 111 3.49 -17.46 3.58
N LEU A 112 3.18 -16.89 4.75
CA LEU A 112 2.09 -17.38 5.60
C LEU A 112 0.74 -17.31 4.86
N LEU A 113 0.46 -16.21 4.15
CA LEU A 113 -0.75 -16.10 3.32
C LEU A 113 -0.79 -17.23 2.29
N SER A 114 0.30 -17.44 1.55
CA SER A 114 0.37 -18.51 0.54
C SER A 114 0.11 -19.88 1.15
N ILE A 115 0.69 -20.18 2.31
CA ILE A 115 0.48 -21.47 3.01
C ILE A 115 -0.99 -21.64 3.43
N PHE A 116 -1.61 -20.59 3.98
CA PHE A 116 -2.98 -20.66 4.48
C PHE A 116 -4.00 -20.84 3.36
N VAL A 117 -3.77 -20.26 2.18
CA VAL A 117 -4.70 -20.38 1.05
C VAL A 117 -4.51 -21.65 0.21
N LEU A 118 -3.50 -22.49 0.48
CA LEU A 118 -3.24 -23.72 -0.30
C LEU A 118 -4.40 -24.72 -0.28
N ASN A 119 -5.18 -24.74 0.80
CA ASN A 119 -6.36 -25.60 0.92
C ASN A 119 -7.61 -25.03 0.21
N GLY A 120 -7.48 -23.90 -0.51
CA GLY A 120 -8.58 -23.24 -1.22
C GLY A 120 -9.41 -22.29 -0.36
N MET A 121 -9.03 -22.04 0.89
CA MET A 121 -9.79 -21.16 1.78
C MET A 121 -8.89 -20.52 2.86
N LEU A 122 -9.08 -19.24 3.12
CA LEU A 122 -8.55 -18.57 4.30
C LEU A 122 -9.61 -18.60 5.40
N ASN A 123 -9.41 -19.39 6.44
CA ASN A 123 -10.40 -19.62 7.49
C ASN A 123 -10.30 -18.61 8.64
N ARG A 124 -11.27 -18.64 9.57
CA ARG A 124 -11.34 -17.72 10.71
C ARG A 124 -10.14 -17.82 11.65
N PHE A 125 -9.63 -19.04 11.86
CA PHE A 125 -8.49 -19.25 12.76
C PHE A 125 -7.21 -18.65 12.18
N GLU A 126 -6.99 -18.81 10.87
CA GLU A 126 -5.87 -18.19 10.14
C GLU A 126 -5.99 -16.67 10.14
N GLY A 127 -7.22 -16.13 10.00
CA GLY A 127 -7.50 -14.71 10.18
C GLY A 127 -7.11 -14.19 11.57
N MET A 128 -7.46 -14.92 12.63
CA MET A 128 -7.04 -14.56 13.99
C MET A 128 -5.52 -14.60 14.17
N ILE A 129 -4.83 -15.54 13.53
CA ILE A 129 -3.34 -15.58 13.52
C ILE A 129 -2.78 -14.30 12.88
N PHE A 130 -3.35 -13.83 11.77
CA PHE A 130 -2.94 -12.56 11.17
C PHE A 130 -3.18 -11.36 12.09
N LEU A 131 -4.33 -11.29 12.76
CA LEU A 131 -4.60 -10.21 13.73
C LEU A 131 -3.65 -10.24 14.94
N VAL A 132 -3.28 -11.41 15.43
CA VAL A 132 -2.22 -11.53 16.45
C VAL A 132 -0.88 -11.06 15.87
N GLY A 133 -0.55 -11.45 14.64
CA GLY A 133 0.62 -10.96 13.91
C GLY A 133 0.67 -9.45 13.80
N LEU A 134 -0.49 -8.81 13.54
CA LEU A 134 -0.63 -7.35 13.53
C LEU A 134 -0.24 -6.72 14.87
N VAL A 135 -0.77 -7.25 15.97
CA VAL A 135 -0.43 -6.75 17.32
C VAL A 135 1.07 -6.88 17.57
N LEU A 136 1.67 -8.02 17.23
CA LEU A 136 3.11 -8.24 17.37
C LEU A 136 3.93 -7.27 16.51
N PHE A 137 3.48 -7.01 15.28
CA PHE A 137 4.10 -6.04 14.37
C PHE A 137 4.08 -4.64 14.97
N ILE A 138 2.91 -4.16 15.43
CA ILE A 138 2.76 -2.84 16.06
C ILE A 138 3.64 -2.73 17.32
N LEU A 139 3.66 -3.74 18.17
CA LEU A 139 4.51 -3.76 19.36
C LEU A 139 6.01 -3.68 18.99
N ASN A 140 6.42 -4.34 17.92
CA ASN A 140 7.78 -4.26 17.40
C ASN A 140 8.10 -2.84 16.90
N LEU A 141 7.18 -2.20 16.16
CA LEU A 141 7.36 -0.81 15.71
C LEU A 141 7.47 0.16 16.89
N ILE A 142 6.64 0.01 17.92
CA ILE A 142 6.71 0.84 19.14
C ILE A 142 8.07 0.67 19.84
N ARG A 143 8.58 -0.57 19.93
CA ARG A 143 9.91 -0.83 20.49
C ARG A 143 11.01 -0.18 19.67
N SER A 144 10.93 -0.30 18.35
CA SER A 144 11.88 0.34 17.42
C SER A 144 11.85 1.87 17.53
N ALA A 145 10.65 2.47 17.61
CA ALA A 145 10.48 3.90 17.81
C ALA A 145 11.17 4.41 19.09
N LYS A 146 11.06 3.65 20.18
CA LYS A 146 11.71 4.01 21.44
C LYS A 146 13.23 3.88 21.40
N LYS A 147 13.74 2.90 20.63
CA LYS A 147 15.18 2.64 20.51
C LYS A 147 15.88 3.62 19.57
N ASN A 148 15.24 3.98 18.47
CA ASN A 148 15.80 4.77 17.37
C ASN A 148 15.22 6.20 17.41
N ARG A 149 15.25 6.85 18.57
CA ARG A 149 14.82 8.26 18.67
C ARG A 149 15.72 9.16 17.84
N VAL A 150 15.09 10.04 17.07
CA VAL A 150 15.78 11.06 16.28
C VAL A 150 16.02 12.27 17.19
N GLU A 151 17.23 12.83 17.14
CA GLU A 151 17.57 14.08 17.85
C GLU A 151 16.78 15.25 17.26
N ASP A 152 16.59 16.32 18.07
CA ASP A 152 15.83 17.49 17.64
C ASP A 152 16.51 18.17 16.46
N GLU A 153 15.92 18.07 15.28
CA GLU A 153 16.18 19.01 14.21
C GLU A 153 15.34 20.26 14.46
N GLU A 154 15.97 21.46 14.45
CA GLU A 154 15.26 22.75 14.52
C GLU A 154 14.44 23.01 13.23
N VAL A 155 13.52 22.12 12.91
CA VAL A 155 12.60 22.29 11.78
C VAL A 155 11.23 22.69 12.31
N GLU A 156 10.66 23.75 11.74
CA GLU A 156 9.28 24.16 12.07
C GLU A 156 8.31 22.99 11.92
N THR A 157 7.66 22.63 13.02
CA THR A 157 6.62 21.59 13.03
C THR A 157 5.24 22.23 13.15
N LEU A 158 4.24 21.68 12.46
CA LEU A 158 2.85 22.09 12.61
C LEU A 158 2.40 21.93 14.07
N SER A 159 1.52 22.77 14.58
CA SER A 159 0.91 22.55 15.91
C SER A 159 0.18 21.20 15.97
N GLY A 160 0.00 20.61 17.16
CA GLY A 160 -0.64 19.29 17.29
C GLY A 160 -2.03 19.22 16.65
N ILE A 161 -2.84 20.28 16.83
CA ILE A 161 -4.18 20.38 16.23
C ILE A 161 -4.06 20.49 14.69
N LYS A 162 -3.12 21.27 14.16
CA LYS A 162 -2.88 21.35 12.71
C LYS A 162 -2.43 20.02 12.13
N CYS A 163 -1.57 19.26 12.82
CA CYS A 163 -1.21 17.91 12.38
C CYS A 163 -2.45 17.03 12.22
N LEU A 164 -3.33 17.02 13.22
CA LEU A 164 -4.57 16.22 13.19
C LEU A 164 -5.49 16.67 12.03
N ILE A 165 -5.69 17.96 11.87
CA ILE A 165 -6.51 18.52 10.78
C ILE A 165 -5.92 18.12 9.42
N TYR A 166 -4.62 18.26 9.23
CA TYR A 166 -3.93 17.92 7.99
C TYR A 166 -4.05 16.43 7.67
N ILE A 167 -3.92 15.55 8.67
CA ILE A 167 -4.10 14.10 8.50
C ILE A 167 -5.55 13.79 8.13
N VAL A 168 -6.54 14.28 8.88
CA VAL A 168 -7.95 13.95 8.66
C VAL A 168 -8.45 14.49 7.32
N ILE A 169 -8.19 15.77 7.02
CA ILE A 169 -8.58 16.35 5.74
C ILE A 169 -7.81 15.71 4.59
N GLY A 170 -6.52 15.46 4.78
CA GLY A 170 -5.68 14.80 3.79
C GLY A 170 -6.22 13.43 3.41
N VAL A 171 -6.50 12.57 4.38
CA VAL A 171 -7.08 11.24 4.16
C VAL A 171 -8.45 11.35 3.48
N ALA A 172 -9.33 12.23 3.94
CA ALA A 172 -10.64 12.41 3.32
C ALA A 172 -10.52 12.83 1.84
N CYS A 173 -9.64 13.79 1.54
CA CYS A 173 -9.39 14.21 0.16
C CYS A 173 -8.76 13.11 -0.70
N ILE A 174 -7.88 12.28 -0.12
CA ILE A 174 -7.27 11.13 -0.81
C ILE A 174 -8.35 10.11 -1.18
N ILE A 175 -9.21 9.74 -0.24
CA ILE A 175 -10.28 8.75 -0.46
C ILE A 175 -11.25 9.27 -1.52
N TRP A 176 -11.85 10.43 -1.32
CA TRP A 176 -12.83 10.99 -2.27
C TRP A 176 -12.19 11.31 -3.63
N GLY A 177 -10.97 11.84 -3.64
CA GLY A 177 -10.23 12.10 -4.87
C GLY A 177 -9.91 10.81 -5.63
N GLY A 178 -9.56 9.75 -4.92
CA GLY A 178 -9.37 8.41 -5.47
C GLY A 178 -10.65 7.88 -6.11
N ASP A 179 -11.77 7.85 -5.37
CA ASP A 179 -13.07 7.37 -5.85
C ASP A 179 -13.52 8.13 -7.11
N ILE A 180 -13.49 9.46 -7.07
CA ILE A 180 -13.85 10.30 -8.23
C ILE A 180 -12.93 10.00 -9.43
N THR A 181 -11.63 9.82 -9.20
CA THR A 181 -10.66 9.53 -10.26
C THR A 181 -10.95 8.18 -10.90
N VAL A 182 -11.14 7.13 -10.08
CA VAL A 182 -11.42 5.76 -10.54
C VAL A 182 -12.74 5.69 -11.29
N ASP A 183 -13.82 6.27 -10.76
CA ASP A 183 -15.12 6.25 -11.41
C ASP A 183 -15.13 7.02 -12.72
N SER A 184 -14.41 8.13 -12.78
CA SER A 184 -14.23 8.88 -14.03
C SER A 184 -13.42 8.07 -15.05
N ALA A 185 -12.35 7.41 -14.61
CA ALA A 185 -11.52 6.56 -15.48
C ALA A 185 -12.30 5.35 -16.01
N LYS A 186 -13.16 4.70 -15.18
CA LYS A 186 -14.07 3.63 -15.62
C LYS A 186 -15.00 4.12 -16.73
N GLN A 187 -15.65 5.27 -16.54
CA GLN A 187 -16.55 5.84 -17.54
C GLN A 187 -15.83 6.15 -18.86
N ILE A 188 -14.62 6.71 -18.79
CA ILE A 188 -13.81 6.99 -19.98
C ILE A 188 -13.41 5.70 -20.69
N ALA A 189 -12.98 4.68 -19.96
CA ALA A 189 -12.61 3.38 -20.52
C ALA A 189 -13.81 2.71 -21.20
N ALA A 190 -15.01 2.78 -20.62
CA ALA A 190 -16.26 2.31 -21.22
C ALA A 190 -16.60 3.08 -22.50
N MET A 191 -16.44 4.43 -22.52
CA MET A 191 -16.61 5.24 -23.73
C MET A 191 -15.64 4.89 -24.85
N LEU A 192 -14.45 4.37 -24.52
CA LEU A 192 -13.45 3.87 -25.47
C LEU A 192 -13.72 2.43 -25.93
N GLY A 193 -14.81 1.81 -25.50
CA GLY A 193 -15.21 0.47 -25.88
C GLY A 193 -14.50 -0.66 -25.14
N MET A 194 -13.85 -0.40 -24.02
CA MET A 194 -13.28 -1.45 -23.18
C MET A 194 -14.40 -2.29 -22.52
N SER A 195 -14.19 -3.62 -22.44
CA SER A 195 -15.11 -4.49 -21.74
C SER A 195 -15.08 -4.27 -20.21
N ASP A 196 -16.19 -4.55 -19.52
CA ASP A 196 -16.28 -4.43 -18.05
C ASP A 196 -15.22 -5.29 -17.35
N THR A 197 -14.92 -6.46 -17.89
CA THR A 197 -13.85 -7.34 -17.38
C THR A 197 -12.48 -6.65 -17.47
N LEU A 198 -12.15 -6.05 -18.62
CA LEU A 198 -10.88 -5.37 -18.81
C LEU A 198 -10.77 -4.12 -17.92
N ILE A 199 -11.87 -3.36 -17.78
CA ILE A 199 -11.96 -2.23 -16.85
C ILE A 199 -11.73 -2.69 -15.42
N GLY A 200 -12.36 -3.79 -14.99
CA GLY A 200 -12.19 -4.38 -13.67
C GLY A 200 -10.75 -4.81 -13.39
N LEU A 201 -10.14 -5.52 -14.34
CA LEU A 201 -8.78 -6.03 -14.21
C LEU A 201 -7.70 -4.95 -14.25
N THR A 202 -7.97 -3.79 -14.85
CA THR A 202 -6.99 -2.71 -15.02
C THR A 202 -7.33 -1.49 -14.18
N VAL A 203 -8.37 -0.73 -14.55
CA VAL A 203 -8.70 0.56 -13.94
C VAL A 203 -9.10 0.41 -12.47
N VAL A 204 -9.91 -0.59 -12.14
CA VAL A 204 -10.37 -0.79 -10.76
C VAL A 204 -9.24 -1.35 -9.89
N SER A 205 -8.51 -2.34 -10.40
CA SER A 205 -7.41 -2.98 -9.67
C SER A 205 -6.27 -2.00 -9.32
N ILE A 206 -5.96 -1.06 -10.23
CA ILE A 206 -4.98 0.00 -9.96
C ILE A 206 -5.57 1.09 -9.08
N GLY A 207 -6.88 1.31 -9.22
CA GLY A 207 -7.58 2.45 -8.64
C GLY A 207 -7.56 2.48 -7.12
N THR A 208 -7.74 1.35 -6.45
CA THR A 208 -7.71 1.27 -4.99
C THR A 208 -6.33 1.61 -4.43
N SER A 209 -5.25 1.35 -5.19
CA SER A 209 -3.88 1.64 -4.78
C SER A 209 -3.35 3.01 -5.28
N LEU A 210 -4.20 3.85 -5.90
CA LEU A 210 -3.85 5.23 -6.25
C LEU A 210 -3.50 6.10 -5.03
N PRO A 211 -4.21 6.00 -3.90
CA PRO A 211 -3.84 6.67 -2.65
C PRO A 211 -2.40 6.40 -2.23
N GLU A 212 -1.99 5.14 -2.23
CA GLU A 212 -0.63 4.72 -1.92
C GLU A 212 0.38 5.32 -2.89
N LEU A 213 0.11 5.22 -4.19
CA LEU A 213 0.99 5.74 -5.23
C LEU A 213 1.21 7.24 -5.08
N VAL A 214 0.11 8.01 -5.02
CA VAL A 214 0.21 9.48 -4.99
C VAL A 214 0.83 9.95 -3.68
N THR A 215 0.43 9.38 -2.55
CA THR A 215 1.01 9.74 -1.24
C THR A 215 2.50 9.42 -1.17
N SER A 216 2.93 8.25 -1.66
CA SER A 216 4.35 7.87 -1.67
C SER A 216 5.17 8.73 -2.62
N VAL A 217 4.63 9.08 -3.79
CA VAL A 217 5.27 10.00 -4.74
C VAL A 217 5.42 11.40 -4.16
N VAL A 218 4.40 11.92 -3.50
CA VAL A 218 4.44 13.22 -2.82
C VAL A 218 5.47 13.21 -1.70
N ALA A 219 5.49 12.17 -0.86
CA ALA A 219 6.47 12.00 0.21
C ALA A 219 7.90 11.95 -0.36
N ALA A 220 8.15 11.16 -1.42
CA ALA A 220 9.45 11.08 -2.07
C ALA A 220 9.90 12.44 -2.63
N ARG A 221 9.00 13.21 -3.25
CA ARG A 221 9.27 14.57 -3.77
C ARG A 221 9.63 15.56 -2.66
N LYS A 222 9.05 15.40 -1.48
CA LYS A 222 9.34 16.24 -0.30
C LYS A 222 10.59 15.80 0.46
N GLY A 223 11.31 14.77 -0.01
CA GLY A 223 12.50 14.24 0.66
C GLY A 223 12.17 13.29 1.82
N GLU A 224 10.88 13.00 2.06
CA GLU A 224 10.38 12.10 3.11
C GLU A 224 10.39 10.63 2.62
N SER A 225 11.58 10.15 2.19
CA SER A 225 11.71 8.78 1.64
C SER A 225 11.33 7.69 2.66
N GLY A 226 11.53 7.94 3.96
CA GLY A 226 11.07 7.05 5.02
C GLY A 226 9.55 6.91 5.05
N LEU A 227 8.79 8.01 4.90
CA LEU A 227 7.34 7.98 4.77
C LEU A 227 6.90 7.24 3.51
N SER A 228 7.55 7.51 2.37
CA SER A 228 7.23 6.89 1.07
C SER A 228 7.37 5.36 1.12
N LEU A 229 8.53 4.87 1.59
CA LEU A 229 8.80 3.44 1.73
C LEU A 229 7.94 2.79 2.82
N GLY A 230 7.82 3.48 3.95
CA GLY A 230 6.98 3.03 5.07
C GLY A 230 5.53 2.87 4.63
N ASN A 231 5.00 3.79 3.83
CA ASN A 231 3.66 3.67 3.26
C ASN A 231 3.55 2.40 2.40
N ALA A 232 4.38 2.22 1.38
CA ALA A 232 4.26 1.08 0.46
C ALA A 232 4.42 -0.28 1.17
N ILE A 233 5.45 -0.44 2.01
CA ILE A 233 5.71 -1.70 2.72
C ILE A 233 4.75 -1.90 3.89
N GLY A 234 4.38 -0.82 4.58
CA GLY A 234 3.39 -0.84 5.66
C GLY A 234 2.01 -1.24 5.15
N SER A 235 1.55 -0.67 4.03
CA SER A 235 0.29 -1.05 3.38
C SER A 235 0.29 -2.55 3.04
N ASN A 236 1.38 -3.10 2.51
CA ASN A 236 1.47 -4.53 2.21
C ASN A 236 1.28 -5.39 3.47
N ILE A 237 1.95 -5.06 4.56
CA ILE A 237 1.84 -5.78 5.83
C ILE A 237 0.43 -5.61 6.43
N MET A 238 -0.11 -4.38 6.44
CA MET A 238 -1.45 -4.06 6.94
C MET A 238 -2.54 -4.76 6.12
N ASN A 239 -2.41 -4.80 4.81
CA ASN A 239 -3.34 -5.47 3.92
C ASN A 239 -3.49 -6.96 4.25
N ILE A 240 -2.39 -7.66 4.53
CA ILE A 240 -2.44 -9.07 4.90
C ILE A 240 -2.87 -9.23 6.36
N LEU A 241 -2.17 -8.59 7.30
CA LEU A 241 -2.39 -8.83 8.73
C LEU A 241 -3.70 -8.24 9.24
N PHE A 242 -4.06 -7.02 8.81
CA PHE A 242 -5.28 -6.36 9.27
C PHE A 242 -6.47 -6.67 8.36
N ILE A 243 -6.38 -6.37 7.05
CA ILE A 243 -7.56 -6.43 6.18
C ILE A 243 -7.98 -7.88 5.93
N LEU A 244 -7.08 -8.75 5.46
CA LEU A 244 -7.41 -10.18 5.29
C LEU A 244 -7.65 -10.84 6.64
N GLY A 245 -6.90 -10.48 7.69
CA GLY A 245 -7.10 -10.97 9.04
C GLY A 245 -8.51 -10.67 9.56
N ALA A 246 -8.96 -9.43 9.46
CA ALA A 246 -10.31 -9.03 9.88
C ALA A 246 -11.39 -9.67 9.00
N SER A 247 -11.26 -9.56 7.67
CA SER A 247 -12.23 -10.11 6.72
C SER A 247 -12.44 -11.61 6.91
N SER A 248 -11.36 -12.39 7.00
CA SER A 248 -11.45 -13.86 7.16
C SER A 248 -11.93 -14.29 8.55
N THR A 249 -11.68 -13.49 9.58
CA THR A 249 -12.23 -13.72 10.93
C THR A 249 -13.74 -13.51 10.96
N ILE A 250 -14.24 -12.49 10.24
CA ILE A 250 -15.69 -12.24 10.09
C ILE A 250 -16.32 -13.35 9.25
N HIS A 251 -15.79 -13.60 8.07
CA HIS A 251 -16.26 -14.61 7.14
C HIS A 251 -15.10 -15.30 6.42
N PRO A 252 -15.01 -16.66 6.42
CA PRO A 252 -13.97 -17.38 5.70
C PRO A 252 -13.95 -16.99 4.21
N ILE A 253 -12.77 -16.83 3.64
CA ILE A 253 -12.55 -16.33 2.28
C ILE A 253 -12.13 -17.50 1.39
N ALA A 254 -12.92 -17.81 0.34
CA ALA A 254 -12.52 -18.78 -0.67
C ALA A 254 -11.34 -18.26 -1.50
N ALA A 255 -10.40 -19.15 -1.81
CA ALA A 255 -9.26 -18.86 -2.65
C ALA A 255 -9.30 -19.71 -3.92
N THR A 256 -9.30 -19.07 -5.08
CA THR A 256 -9.22 -19.74 -6.37
C THR A 256 -7.79 -20.19 -6.68
N SER A 257 -7.62 -21.05 -7.67
CA SER A 257 -6.28 -21.45 -8.14
C SER A 257 -5.47 -20.25 -8.63
N GLN A 258 -6.15 -19.24 -9.23
CA GLN A 258 -5.50 -17.99 -9.63
C GLN A 258 -5.00 -17.19 -8.42
N ASN A 259 -5.84 -17.07 -7.37
CA ASN A 259 -5.42 -16.40 -6.13
C ASN A 259 -4.18 -17.07 -5.51
N ILE A 260 -4.18 -18.40 -5.45
CA ILE A 260 -3.03 -19.15 -4.92
C ILE A 260 -1.77 -18.85 -5.75
N PHE A 261 -1.87 -18.91 -7.08
CA PHE A 261 -0.75 -18.56 -7.95
C PHE A 261 -0.25 -17.14 -7.73
N ASP A 262 -1.16 -16.16 -7.62
CA ASP A 262 -0.79 -14.76 -7.40
C ASP A 262 -0.12 -14.53 -6.04
N THR A 263 -0.41 -15.34 -5.00
CA THR A 263 0.36 -15.27 -3.74
C THR A 263 1.80 -15.73 -3.91
N PHE A 264 2.08 -16.70 -4.78
CA PHE A 264 3.47 -17.08 -5.11
C PHE A 264 4.19 -15.98 -5.90
N VAL A 265 3.48 -15.31 -6.82
CA VAL A 265 4.03 -14.12 -7.49
C VAL A 265 4.37 -13.04 -6.47
N LEU A 266 3.49 -12.78 -5.49
CA LEU A 266 3.72 -11.81 -4.41
C LEU A 266 4.99 -12.16 -3.61
N ILE A 267 5.22 -13.43 -3.28
CA ILE A 267 6.46 -13.87 -2.62
C ILE A 267 7.66 -13.57 -3.53
N GLY A 268 7.58 -13.92 -4.81
CA GLY A 268 8.64 -13.66 -5.79
C GLY A 268 8.99 -12.17 -5.90
N VAL A 269 7.97 -11.31 -5.95
CA VAL A 269 8.12 -9.84 -5.97
C VAL A 269 8.71 -9.31 -4.66
N SER A 270 8.28 -9.84 -3.53
CA SER A 270 8.83 -9.45 -2.22
C SER A 270 10.30 -9.86 -2.05
N LEU A 271 10.68 -11.03 -2.56
CA LEU A 271 12.08 -11.46 -2.62
C LEU A 271 12.90 -10.63 -3.61
N LEU A 272 12.31 -10.25 -4.75
CA LEU A 272 12.95 -9.42 -5.75
C LEU A 272 13.35 -8.05 -5.18
N ILE A 273 12.43 -7.34 -4.53
CA ILE A 273 12.74 -6.04 -3.92
C ILE A 273 13.79 -6.20 -2.82
N TYR A 274 13.70 -7.23 -1.99
CA TYR A 274 14.68 -7.52 -0.96
C TYR A 274 16.08 -7.75 -1.56
N GLY A 275 16.19 -8.54 -2.64
CA GLY A 275 17.43 -8.81 -3.35
C GLY A 275 18.02 -7.55 -4.01
N ILE A 276 17.18 -6.72 -4.65
CA ILE A 276 17.58 -5.45 -5.26
C ILE A 276 18.09 -4.47 -4.19
N ALA A 277 17.41 -4.38 -3.06
CA ALA A 277 17.78 -3.50 -1.96
C ALA A 277 19.08 -3.96 -1.27
N LYS A 278 19.26 -5.28 -1.07
CA LYS A 278 20.46 -5.85 -0.44
C LYS A 278 21.71 -5.74 -1.31
N LYS A 279 21.57 -5.76 -2.65
CA LYS A 279 22.72 -5.70 -3.59
C LYS A 279 23.31 -4.29 -3.72
N GLY A 280 22.70 -3.27 -3.11
CA GLY A 280 23.19 -1.90 -3.09
C GLY A 280 22.17 -1.00 -2.41
N ASP A 281 22.58 -0.33 -1.37
CA ASP A 281 21.71 0.42 -0.45
C ASP A 281 20.86 1.52 -1.13
N THR A 282 21.22 1.93 -2.36
CA THR A 282 20.48 2.97 -3.09
C THR A 282 19.47 2.37 -4.04
N MET A 283 18.21 2.78 -3.91
CA MET A 283 17.16 2.58 -4.90
C MET A 283 17.33 3.63 -6.00
N THR A 284 17.92 3.21 -7.12
CA THR A 284 18.21 4.08 -8.26
C THR A 284 17.04 4.14 -9.23
N ARG A 285 17.01 5.14 -10.12
CA ARG A 285 16.02 5.23 -11.21
C ARG A 285 15.97 3.98 -12.08
N LYS A 286 17.14 3.39 -12.39
CA LYS A 286 17.21 2.15 -13.19
C LYS A 286 16.52 0.97 -12.49
N LYS A 287 16.73 0.82 -11.17
CA LYS A 287 16.03 -0.19 -10.35
C LYS A 287 14.52 0.05 -10.34
N GLY A 288 14.09 1.31 -10.20
CA GLY A 288 12.68 1.69 -10.23
C GLY A 288 12.02 1.37 -11.58
N ILE A 289 12.65 1.74 -12.72
CA ILE A 289 12.16 1.40 -14.05
C ILE A 289 12.07 -0.12 -14.23
N PHE A 290 13.07 -0.87 -13.80
CA PHE A 290 13.05 -2.33 -13.85
C PHE A 290 11.85 -2.92 -13.10
N MET A 291 11.56 -2.43 -11.88
CA MET A 291 10.41 -2.88 -11.10
C MET A 291 9.08 -2.59 -11.81
N ILE A 292 8.93 -1.40 -12.38
CA ILE A 292 7.72 -1.03 -13.15
C ILE A 292 7.57 -1.94 -14.39
N LEU A 293 8.66 -2.26 -15.09
CA LEU A 293 8.62 -3.18 -16.22
C LEU A 293 8.19 -4.60 -15.80
N VAL A 294 8.65 -5.08 -14.65
CA VAL A 294 8.19 -6.37 -14.08
C VAL A 294 6.69 -6.34 -13.82
N TYR A 295 6.16 -5.22 -13.30
CA TYR A 295 4.72 -5.06 -13.13
C TYR A 295 3.95 -5.08 -14.45
N VAL A 296 4.45 -4.40 -15.49
CA VAL A 296 3.82 -4.41 -16.81
C VAL A 296 3.76 -5.85 -17.37
N ILE A 297 4.82 -6.64 -17.22
CA ILE A 297 4.84 -8.05 -17.63
C ILE A 297 3.79 -8.85 -16.84
N TYR A 298 3.69 -8.64 -15.53
CA TYR A 298 2.66 -9.28 -14.71
C TYR A 298 1.25 -8.89 -15.15
N MET A 299 1.00 -7.62 -15.47
CA MET A 299 -0.31 -7.16 -15.98
C MET A 299 -0.67 -7.78 -17.33
N ILE A 300 0.30 -7.90 -18.26
CA ILE A 300 0.08 -8.60 -19.52
C ILE A 300 -0.33 -10.06 -19.26
N TYR A 301 0.36 -10.74 -18.33
CA TYR A 301 0.01 -12.10 -17.93
C TYR A 301 -1.43 -12.17 -17.37
N ILE A 302 -1.82 -11.25 -16.49
CA ILE A 302 -3.19 -11.19 -15.90
C ILE A 302 -4.26 -11.03 -16.98
N VAL A 303 -4.02 -10.17 -17.98
CA VAL A 303 -4.99 -9.89 -19.05
C VAL A 303 -5.14 -11.07 -20.03
N VAL A 304 -4.08 -11.86 -20.21
CA VAL A 304 -4.07 -12.98 -21.20
C VAL A 304 -4.56 -14.30 -20.59
N ARG A 305 -4.46 -14.49 -19.24
CA ARG A 305 -4.93 -15.71 -18.57
C ARG A 305 -6.45 -15.73 -18.42
#